data_d290ef722bb837d00095c12372627aae
#
_entry.id   d290ef722bb837d00095c12372627aae
#
_cell.length_a   1.000
_cell.length_b   1.000
_cell.length_c   1.000
_cell.angle_alpha   90.00
_cell.angle_beta   90.00
_cell.angle_gamma   90.00
#
_symmetry.space_group_name_H-M   'P 1'
#
loop_
_entity.id
_entity.type
_entity.pdbx_description
1 polymer ?
#
loop_
_entity_poly.entity_id
_entity_poly.type
_entity_poly.pdbx_seq_one_letter_code
_entity_poly.pdbx_strand_id
1 'polypeptide(L)'
;RFSFPKRMVTPKPVQDPHPPVWMAATSVESAAVAGSLGLGLLSFTIMQPIELMAKAIENYRTAQVNNTPLTKVVNNRVAAYTLVHCENDDTDFEQNRVWESVAWWYQNLAQFTIDWEFPLTPQEEVDRIFPLMKPLKEGHVPVDAFNNGDMIVIGDPEKCFEKMRHYADLGCDSLICYSQFGYLPHESIMESIELIGKEVLPEIENYVPPADSPAAKFKAISEGRVES
;
A
#
# COMPACT_ATOMS: atom_id res chain seq x y z
N ARG A 1 9.44 0.60 -28.46
CA ARG A 1 8.04 1.07 -28.27
C ARG A 1 7.15 0.33 -29.24
N PHE A 2 6.03 -0.17 -28.75
CA PHE A 2 5.01 -0.83 -29.60
C PHE A 2 4.01 0.22 -30.08
N SER A 3 3.55 0.08 -31.32
CA SER A 3 2.49 0.90 -31.90
C SER A 3 1.34 0.00 -32.30
N PHE A 4 0.14 0.31 -31.79
CA PHE A 4 -1.05 -0.46 -32.12
C PHE A 4 -2.08 0.45 -32.78
N PRO A 5 -2.82 -0.04 -33.79
CA PRO A 5 -3.95 0.71 -34.33
C PRO A 5 -5.03 0.87 -33.25
N LYS A 6 -5.81 1.96 -33.36
CA LYS A 6 -6.94 2.19 -32.46
C LYS A 6 -7.92 1.04 -32.52
N ARG A 7 -8.27 0.46 -31.37
CA ARG A 7 -9.16 -0.69 -31.25
C ARG A 7 -10.21 -0.45 -30.18
N MET A 8 -11.36 -1.08 -30.35
CA MET A 8 -12.38 -1.12 -29.31
C MET A 8 -11.98 -2.17 -28.26
N VAL A 9 -11.96 -1.76 -27.00
CA VAL A 9 -11.76 -2.67 -25.87
C VAL A 9 -13.13 -3.09 -25.34
N THR A 10 -13.36 -4.37 -25.20
CA THR A 10 -14.59 -4.97 -24.67
C THR A 10 -14.29 -5.92 -23.53
N PRO A 11 -15.23 -6.11 -22.58
CA PRO A 11 -16.56 -5.48 -22.49
C PRO A 11 -16.49 -4.01 -22.10
N LYS A 12 -17.54 -3.27 -22.41
CA LYS A 12 -17.73 -1.90 -21.94
C LYS A 12 -18.36 -1.91 -20.54
N PRO A 13 -18.07 -0.93 -19.65
CA PRO A 13 -18.78 -0.80 -18.40
C PRO A 13 -20.28 -0.59 -18.64
N VAL A 14 -21.11 -1.18 -17.77
CA VAL A 14 -22.57 -0.94 -17.76
C VAL A 14 -22.85 0.42 -17.11
N GLN A 15 -22.03 0.82 -16.15
CA GLN A 15 -22.14 2.09 -15.45
C GLN A 15 -21.75 3.27 -16.37
N ASP A 16 -22.54 4.37 -16.31
CA ASP A 16 -22.22 5.64 -16.99
C ASP A 16 -22.37 6.79 -15.97
N PRO A 17 -21.33 7.57 -15.68
CA PRO A 17 -19.95 7.38 -16.14
C PRO A 17 -19.35 6.07 -15.62
N HIS A 18 -18.28 5.60 -16.26
CA HIS A 18 -17.55 4.40 -15.85
C HIS A 18 -17.12 4.45 -14.37
N PRO A 19 -16.83 3.30 -13.72
CA PRO A 19 -16.29 3.27 -12.35
C PRO A 19 -15.01 4.09 -12.21
N PRO A 20 -14.72 4.61 -11.00
CA PRO A 20 -13.45 5.28 -10.72
C PRO A 20 -12.26 4.38 -11.09
N VAL A 21 -11.28 4.96 -11.76
CA VAL A 21 -10.07 4.25 -12.21
C VAL A 21 -8.92 4.54 -11.27
N TRP A 22 -8.10 3.53 -11.01
CA TRP A 22 -6.92 3.60 -10.16
C TRP A 22 -5.67 3.26 -10.96
N MET A 23 -4.55 3.85 -10.58
CA MET A 23 -3.24 3.52 -11.10
C MET A 23 -2.35 2.98 -9.98
N ALA A 24 -1.86 1.75 -10.14
CA ALA A 24 -0.83 1.23 -9.26
C ALA A 24 0.49 1.94 -9.56
N ALA A 25 1.14 2.46 -8.53
CA ALA A 25 2.39 3.17 -8.65
C ALA A 25 3.44 2.63 -7.68
N THR A 26 4.56 2.18 -8.24
CA THR A 26 5.69 1.60 -7.50
C THR A 26 6.81 2.60 -7.23
N SER A 27 6.74 3.79 -7.82
CA SER A 27 7.72 4.85 -7.62
C SER A 27 7.05 6.19 -7.34
N VAL A 28 7.80 7.09 -6.73
CA VAL A 28 7.39 8.46 -6.42
C VAL A 28 6.97 9.22 -7.69
N GLU A 29 7.69 8.98 -8.80
CA GLU A 29 7.42 9.61 -10.09
C GLU A 29 6.13 9.08 -10.73
N SER A 30 5.88 7.76 -10.64
CA SER A 30 4.64 7.17 -11.18
C SER A 30 3.40 7.60 -10.39
N ALA A 31 3.55 7.89 -9.11
CA ALA A 31 2.47 8.48 -8.31
C ALA A 31 2.07 9.87 -8.82
N ALA A 32 3.03 10.72 -9.17
CA ALA A 32 2.75 12.02 -9.79
C ALA A 32 2.02 11.88 -11.13
N VAL A 33 2.35 10.85 -11.93
CA VAL A 33 1.62 10.57 -13.19
C VAL A 33 0.16 10.24 -12.90
N ALA A 34 -0.13 9.39 -11.91
CA ALA A 34 -1.52 9.09 -11.51
C ALA A 34 -2.29 10.36 -11.15
N GLY A 35 -1.69 11.24 -10.34
CA GLY A 35 -2.27 12.52 -9.93
C GLY A 35 -2.55 13.43 -11.12
N SER A 36 -1.57 13.62 -12.01
CA SER A 36 -1.70 14.47 -13.21
C SER A 36 -2.78 14.02 -14.20
N LEU A 37 -3.11 12.72 -14.20
CA LEU A 37 -4.13 12.11 -15.04
C LEU A 37 -5.52 12.04 -14.38
N GLY A 38 -5.68 12.52 -13.14
CA GLY A 38 -6.93 12.45 -12.40
C GLY A 38 -7.36 11.02 -12.03
N LEU A 39 -6.39 10.09 -11.89
CA LEU A 39 -6.60 8.71 -11.48
C LEU A 39 -6.35 8.57 -9.98
N GLY A 40 -7.04 7.61 -9.33
CA GLY A 40 -6.73 7.26 -7.95
C GLY A 40 -5.33 6.61 -7.83
N LEU A 41 -4.64 6.87 -6.74
CA LEU A 41 -3.36 6.25 -6.44
C LEU A 41 -3.57 4.94 -5.68
N LEU A 42 -3.06 3.85 -6.21
CA LEU A 42 -2.92 2.59 -5.49
C LEU A 42 -1.45 2.39 -5.15
N SER A 43 -1.11 2.62 -3.88
CA SER A 43 0.23 2.51 -3.32
C SER A 43 0.38 1.26 -2.46
N PHE A 44 1.58 1.03 -1.92
CA PHE A 44 1.86 -0.09 -1.03
C PHE A 44 3.12 0.18 -0.21
N THR A 45 3.25 -0.51 0.93
CA THR A 45 4.45 -0.49 1.77
C THR A 45 5.30 -1.76 1.63
N ILE A 46 4.84 -2.72 0.86
CA ILE A 46 5.54 -3.98 0.65
C ILE A 46 6.89 -3.69 -0.02
N MET A 47 7.98 -4.11 0.62
CA MET A 47 9.38 -3.87 0.22
C MET A 47 9.76 -2.38 0.10
N GLN A 48 8.95 -1.48 0.61
CA GLN A 48 9.22 -0.04 0.62
C GLN A 48 8.95 0.53 2.01
N PRO A 49 9.88 1.33 2.56
CA PRO A 49 9.64 2.08 3.79
C PRO A 49 8.43 3.00 3.66
N ILE A 50 7.72 3.21 4.76
CA ILE A 50 6.52 4.08 4.78
C ILE A 50 6.84 5.53 4.35
N GLU A 51 8.07 5.99 4.53
CA GLU A 51 8.54 7.30 4.09
C GLU A 51 8.55 7.46 2.57
N LEU A 52 8.80 6.38 1.82
CA LEU A 52 8.69 6.41 0.35
C LEU A 52 7.23 6.50 -0.09
N MET A 53 6.32 5.81 0.61
CA MET A 53 4.89 5.96 0.38
C MET A 53 4.43 7.39 0.70
N ALA A 54 4.92 7.99 1.79
CA ALA A 54 4.63 9.39 2.13
C ALA A 54 5.01 10.35 0.99
N LYS A 55 6.22 10.21 0.44
CA LYS A 55 6.68 11.00 -0.72
C LYS A 55 5.83 10.74 -1.97
N ALA A 56 5.44 9.50 -2.22
CA ALA A 56 4.56 9.16 -3.33
C ALA A 56 3.20 9.85 -3.21
N ILE A 57 2.61 9.86 -2.01
CA ILE A 57 1.34 10.54 -1.74
C ILE A 57 1.49 12.06 -1.91
N GLU A 58 2.56 12.65 -1.40
CA GLU A 58 2.85 14.08 -1.57
C GLU A 58 2.94 14.47 -3.04
N ASN A 59 3.73 13.74 -3.85
CA ASN A 59 3.85 13.98 -5.28
C ASN A 59 2.53 13.78 -6.03
N TYR A 60 1.77 12.77 -5.65
CA TYR A 60 0.44 12.53 -6.19
C TYR A 60 -0.49 13.72 -5.94
N ARG A 61 -0.58 14.17 -4.69
CA ARG A 61 -1.44 15.29 -4.28
C ARG A 61 -1.02 16.62 -4.94
N THR A 62 0.28 16.88 -5.02
CA THR A 62 0.82 18.05 -5.72
C THR A 62 0.44 18.03 -7.21
N ALA A 63 0.61 16.90 -7.87
CA ALA A 63 0.27 16.76 -9.28
C ALA A 63 -1.25 16.85 -9.57
N GLN A 64 -2.08 16.52 -8.59
CA GLN A 64 -3.55 16.63 -8.72
C GLN A 64 -4.06 18.06 -8.85
N VAL A 65 -3.37 19.03 -8.27
CA VAL A 65 -3.80 20.45 -8.27
C VAL A 65 -4.05 20.95 -9.69
N ASN A 66 -3.21 20.52 -10.66
CA ASN A 66 -3.31 20.93 -12.06
C ASN A 66 -3.48 19.73 -12.98
N ASN A 67 -4.36 18.80 -12.63
CA ASN A 67 -4.56 17.59 -13.41
C ASN A 67 -5.22 17.85 -14.78
N THR A 68 -4.91 16.97 -15.72
CA THR A 68 -5.60 16.85 -17.01
C THR A 68 -6.27 15.47 -17.05
N PRO A 69 -7.54 15.35 -16.69
CA PRO A 69 -8.17 14.04 -16.50
C PRO A 69 -8.12 13.18 -17.76
N LEU A 70 -7.61 11.97 -17.62
CA LEU A 70 -7.62 10.96 -18.67
C LEU A 70 -9.01 10.38 -18.91
N THR A 71 -9.85 10.40 -17.87
CA THR A 71 -11.15 9.75 -17.83
C THR A 71 -12.26 10.74 -17.45
N LYS A 72 -13.54 10.36 -17.67
CA LYS A 72 -14.69 11.20 -17.30
C LYS A 72 -14.87 11.36 -15.78
N VAL A 73 -14.33 10.42 -15.00
CA VAL A 73 -14.43 10.43 -13.53
C VAL A 73 -13.05 10.77 -12.97
N VAL A 74 -12.92 11.91 -12.30
CA VAL A 74 -11.73 12.23 -11.52
C VAL A 74 -11.78 11.44 -10.22
N ASN A 75 -10.75 10.64 -9.98
CA ASN A 75 -10.58 9.90 -8.74
C ASN A 75 -9.38 10.50 -7.98
N ASN A 76 -9.64 11.18 -6.89
CA ASN A 76 -8.63 11.84 -6.07
C ASN A 76 -8.31 11.07 -4.77
N ARG A 77 -8.63 9.78 -4.73
CA ARG A 77 -8.40 8.93 -3.55
C ARG A 77 -7.06 8.23 -3.61
N VAL A 78 -6.51 7.98 -2.42
CA VAL A 78 -5.31 7.18 -2.20
C VAL A 78 -5.70 5.91 -1.47
N ALA A 79 -5.31 4.77 -2.01
CA ALA A 79 -5.39 3.49 -1.32
C ALA A 79 -3.98 2.94 -1.12
N ALA A 80 -3.72 2.37 0.03
CA ALA A 80 -2.49 1.62 0.32
C ALA A 80 -2.82 0.14 0.51
N TYR A 81 -1.83 -0.72 0.25
CA TYR A 81 -1.91 -2.16 0.39
C TYR A 81 -0.78 -2.65 1.29
N THR A 82 -1.08 -3.48 2.27
CA THR A 82 -0.09 -4.07 3.17
C THR A 82 -0.55 -5.40 3.75
N LEU A 83 0.38 -6.17 4.32
CA LEU A 83 0.06 -7.37 5.10
C LEU A 83 -0.53 -6.96 6.43
N VAL A 84 -1.66 -7.59 6.81
CA VAL A 84 -2.36 -7.29 8.06
C VAL A 84 -2.74 -8.57 8.78
N HIS A 85 -2.38 -8.65 10.07
CA HIS A 85 -2.80 -9.73 10.95
C HIS A 85 -2.89 -9.25 12.41
N CYS A 86 -3.98 -9.59 13.08
CA CYS A 86 -4.27 -9.16 14.44
C CYS A 86 -4.56 -10.36 15.33
N GLU A 87 -3.94 -10.42 16.49
CA GLU A 87 -4.16 -11.44 17.52
C GLU A 87 -4.15 -10.80 18.91
N ASN A 88 -4.83 -11.43 19.87
CA ASN A 88 -4.94 -10.88 21.24
C ASN A 88 -3.69 -11.12 22.09
N ASP A 89 -2.89 -12.13 21.78
CA ASP A 89 -1.76 -12.57 22.60
C ASP A 89 -0.53 -12.84 21.74
N ASP A 90 0.63 -12.43 22.22
CA ASP A 90 1.94 -12.66 21.57
C ASP A 90 2.26 -14.16 21.37
N THR A 91 1.75 -15.04 22.24
CA THR A 91 1.88 -16.49 22.09
C THR A 91 1.17 -17.05 20.87
N ASP A 92 0.08 -16.45 20.46
CA ASP A 92 -0.71 -16.86 19.29
C ASP A 92 0.06 -16.60 17.99
N PHE A 93 0.89 -15.55 17.93
CA PHE A 93 1.74 -15.26 16.76
C PHE A 93 2.75 -16.40 16.47
N GLU A 94 3.30 -17.05 17.49
CA GLU A 94 4.19 -18.18 17.31
C GLU A 94 3.42 -19.43 16.88
N GLN A 95 2.31 -19.76 17.58
CA GLN A 95 1.49 -20.92 17.28
C GLN A 95 0.91 -20.87 15.87
N ASN A 96 0.45 -19.71 15.43
CA ASN A 96 -0.12 -19.48 14.10
C ASN A 96 0.95 -19.21 13.04
N ARG A 97 2.23 -19.25 13.39
CA ARG A 97 3.36 -19.10 12.47
C ARG A 97 3.34 -17.76 11.71
N VAL A 98 2.91 -16.69 12.37
CA VAL A 98 2.71 -15.38 11.72
C VAL A 98 4.01 -14.84 11.16
N TRP A 99 5.07 -14.80 11.96
CA TRP A 99 6.37 -14.28 11.53
C TRP A 99 7.04 -15.14 10.44
N GLU A 100 6.88 -16.45 10.52
CA GLU A 100 7.32 -17.37 9.47
C GLU A 100 6.56 -17.13 8.16
N SER A 101 5.26 -16.84 8.26
CA SER A 101 4.40 -16.52 7.12
C SER A 101 4.79 -15.21 6.45
N VAL A 102 5.13 -14.18 7.22
CA VAL A 102 5.69 -12.92 6.71
C VAL A 102 7.02 -13.18 6.00
N ALA A 103 7.94 -13.89 6.65
CA ALA A 103 9.25 -14.21 6.08
C ALA A 103 9.12 -14.98 4.76
N TRP A 104 8.27 -16.00 4.72
CA TRP A 104 7.98 -16.77 3.52
C TRP A 104 7.43 -15.89 2.38
N TRP A 105 6.50 -15.01 2.71
CA TRP A 105 5.86 -14.15 1.71
C TRP A 105 6.88 -13.20 1.08
N TYR A 106 7.69 -12.50 1.90
CA TYR A 106 8.72 -11.59 1.40
C TYR A 106 9.82 -12.29 0.61
N GLN A 107 10.25 -13.48 1.07
CA GLN A 107 11.26 -14.28 0.38
C GLN A 107 10.78 -14.69 -1.02
N ASN A 108 9.55 -15.19 -1.12
CA ASN A 108 8.98 -15.60 -2.39
C ASN A 108 8.73 -14.41 -3.31
N LEU A 109 8.26 -13.28 -2.80
CA LEU A 109 8.10 -12.06 -3.58
C LEU A 109 9.44 -11.57 -4.13
N ALA A 110 10.49 -11.54 -3.32
CA ALA A 110 11.83 -11.14 -3.75
C ALA A 110 12.36 -12.06 -4.85
N GLN A 111 12.22 -13.37 -4.68
CA GLN A 111 12.61 -14.35 -5.69
C GLN A 111 11.86 -14.15 -7.00
N PHE A 112 10.53 -14.03 -6.91
CA PHE A 112 9.67 -13.84 -8.08
C PHE A 112 10.02 -12.54 -8.82
N THR A 113 10.20 -11.44 -8.11
CA THR A 113 10.54 -10.14 -8.70
C THR A 113 11.87 -10.21 -9.43
N ILE A 114 12.91 -10.79 -8.82
CA ILE A 114 14.23 -10.90 -9.45
C ILE A 114 14.14 -11.77 -10.72
N ASP A 115 13.51 -12.93 -10.62
CA ASP A 115 13.51 -13.92 -11.70
C ASP A 115 12.62 -13.49 -12.89
N TRP A 116 11.57 -12.67 -12.66
CA TRP A 116 10.61 -12.31 -13.70
C TRP A 116 10.71 -10.87 -14.20
N GLU A 117 10.96 -9.91 -13.31
CA GLU A 117 11.04 -8.49 -13.72
C GLU A 117 12.42 -8.11 -14.24
N PHE A 118 13.46 -8.79 -13.76
CA PHE A 118 14.85 -8.48 -14.09
C PHE A 118 15.64 -9.64 -14.72
N PRO A 119 15.04 -10.48 -15.61
CA PRO A 119 15.71 -11.66 -16.13
C PRO A 119 16.95 -11.34 -17.00
N LEU A 120 17.03 -10.13 -17.53
CA LEU A 120 18.13 -9.68 -18.40
C LEU A 120 18.99 -8.58 -17.76
N THR A 121 18.67 -8.16 -16.54
CA THR A 121 19.42 -7.13 -15.83
C THR A 121 20.57 -7.79 -15.06
N PRO A 122 21.79 -7.30 -15.18
CA PRO A 122 22.91 -7.79 -14.39
C PRO A 122 22.58 -7.75 -12.90
N GLN A 123 22.94 -8.81 -12.17
CA GLN A 123 22.63 -8.93 -10.74
C GLN A 123 23.18 -7.74 -9.92
N GLU A 124 24.37 -7.23 -10.26
CA GLU A 124 24.96 -6.06 -9.61
C GLU A 124 24.07 -4.81 -9.72
N GLU A 125 23.38 -4.64 -10.83
CA GLU A 125 22.46 -3.53 -11.03
C GLU A 125 21.16 -3.73 -10.23
N VAL A 126 20.63 -4.95 -10.18
CA VAL A 126 19.47 -5.30 -9.32
C VAL A 126 19.79 -5.04 -7.86
N ASP A 127 20.94 -5.51 -7.38
CA ASP A 127 21.40 -5.32 -5.99
C ASP A 127 21.59 -3.83 -5.64
N ARG A 128 22.01 -3.02 -6.61
CA ARG A 128 22.16 -1.57 -6.45
C ARG A 128 20.81 -0.84 -6.33
N ILE A 129 19.84 -1.24 -7.13
CA ILE A 129 18.50 -0.62 -7.16
C ILE A 129 17.66 -1.11 -5.98
N PHE A 130 17.77 -2.39 -5.66
CA PHE A 130 16.98 -3.06 -4.62
C PHE A 130 17.90 -3.82 -3.63
N PRO A 131 18.60 -3.11 -2.74
CA PRO A 131 19.60 -3.72 -1.86
C PRO A 131 19.03 -4.78 -0.90
N LEU A 132 17.72 -4.75 -0.63
CA LEU A 132 17.05 -5.75 0.20
C LEU A 132 16.70 -7.04 -0.55
N MET A 133 16.68 -7.03 -1.89
CA MET A 133 16.21 -8.19 -2.67
C MET A 133 17.06 -9.44 -2.44
N LYS A 134 18.38 -9.30 -2.44
CA LYS A 134 19.28 -10.44 -2.26
C LYS A 134 19.16 -11.05 -0.87
N PRO A 135 19.27 -10.29 0.25
CA PRO A 135 19.03 -10.81 1.59
C PRO A 135 17.66 -11.48 1.73
N LEU A 136 16.60 -10.88 1.20
CA LEU A 136 15.25 -11.45 1.26
C LEU A 136 15.17 -12.79 0.52
N LYS A 137 15.75 -12.89 -0.67
CA LYS A 137 15.80 -14.14 -1.46
C LYS A 137 16.57 -15.24 -0.71
N GLU A 138 17.61 -14.89 0.02
CA GLU A 138 18.41 -15.80 0.85
C GLU A 138 17.73 -16.17 2.19
N GLY A 139 16.52 -15.65 2.46
CA GLY A 139 15.75 -15.93 3.67
C GLY A 139 16.07 -15.01 4.86
N HIS A 140 16.86 -13.97 4.66
CA HIS A 140 17.18 -12.97 5.67
C HIS A 140 16.10 -11.88 5.67
N VAL A 141 14.93 -12.19 6.24
CA VAL A 141 13.78 -11.27 6.29
C VAL A 141 13.74 -10.60 7.66
N PRO A 142 13.98 -9.28 7.74
CA PRO A 142 13.96 -8.56 9.02
C PRO A 142 12.51 -8.21 9.43
N VAL A 143 11.72 -9.24 9.81
CA VAL A 143 10.28 -9.09 10.11
C VAL A 143 10.01 -8.05 11.19
N ASP A 144 10.83 -7.99 12.23
CA ASP A 144 10.71 -6.98 13.30
C ASP A 144 10.89 -5.56 12.77
N ALA A 145 11.91 -5.36 11.91
CA ALA A 145 12.16 -4.05 11.31
C ALA A 145 11.01 -3.65 10.37
N PHE A 146 10.43 -4.59 9.63
CA PHE A 146 9.28 -4.33 8.78
C PHE A 146 8.05 -3.95 9.59
N ASN A 147 7.81 -4.67 10.70
CA ASN A 147 6.69 -4.38 11.58
C ASN A 147 6.89 -3.04 12.31
N ASN A 148 8.07 -2.79 12.88
CA ASN A 148 8.37 -1.54 13.59
C ASN A 148 8.43 -0.31 12.66
N GLY A 149 8.74 -0.52 11.37
CA GLY A 149 8.74 0.54 10.35
C GLY A 149 7.42 0.71 9.60
N ASP A 150 6.32 0.16 10.11
CA ASP A 150 4.97 0.25 9.54
C ASP A 150 4.87 -0.23 8.08
N MET A 151 5.81 -1.07 7.65
CA MET A 151 5.72 -1.74 6.34
C MET A 151 4.67 -2.84 6.32
N ILE A 152 4.33 -3.38 7.50
CA ILE A 152 3.25 -4.34 7.75
C ILE A 152 2.48 -3.94 9.00
N VAL A 153 1.24 -4.40 9.12
CA VAL A 153 0.37 -4.13 10.26
C VAL A 153 0.10 -5.45 10.99
N ILE A 154 0.98 -5.76 11.95
CA ILE A 154 0.85 -7.00 12.75
C ILE A 154 0.99 -6.64 14.22
N GLY A 155 0.03 -7.09 15.04
CA GLY A 155 -0.02 -6.84 16.47
C GLY A 155 -1.36 -7.17 17.09
N ASP A 156 -1.51 -6.80 18.36
CA ASP A 156 -2.81 -6.74 19.01
C ASP A 156 -3.68 -5.61 18.45
N PRO A 157 -4.95 -5.48 18.85
CA PRO A 157 -5.83 -4.43 18.34
C PRO A 157 -5.29 -3.01 18.52
N GLU A 158 -4.68 -2.69 19.67
CA GLU A 158 -4.11 -1.37 19.94
C GLU A 158 -2.96 -1.05 18.98
N LYS A 159 -2.05 -2.01 18.79
CA LYS A 159 -0.91 -1.89 17.88
C LYS A 159 -1.35 -1.81 16.42
N CYS A 160 -2.35 -2.60 16.03
CA CYS A 160 -2.94 -2.52 14.69
C CYS A 160 -3.58 -1.15 14.43
N PHE A 161 -4.33 -0.61 15.39
CA PHE A 161 -4.89 0.74 15.32
C PHE A 161 -3.79 1.79 15.19
N GLU A 162 -2.76 1.77 16.05
CA GLU A 162 -1.65 2.70 15.98
C GLU A 162 -0.95 2.71 14.62
N LYS A 163 -0.75 1.55 14.03
CA LYS A 163 -0.16 1.42 12.70
C LYS A 163 -1.09 1.94 11.59
N MET A 164 -2.37 1.56 11.63
CA MET A 164 -3.35 1.99 10.62
C MET A 164 -3.56 3.51 10.62
N ARG A 165 -3.55 4.16 11.81
CA ARG A 165 -3.64 5.62 11.89
C ARG A 165 -2.48 6.33 11.21
N HIS A 166 -1.26 5.76 11.21
CA HIS A 166 -0.12 6.34 10.48
C HIS A 166 -0.40 6.43 8.98
N TYR A 167 -1.05 5.43 8.39
CA TYR A 167 -1.50 5.51 7.00
C TYR A 167 -2.52 6.63 6.78
N ALA A 168 -3.46 6.78 7.71
CA ALA A 168 -4.43 7.87 7.67
C ALA A 168 -3.76 9.25 7.79
N ASP A 169 -2.77 9.40 8.68
CA ASP A 169 -1.99 10.63 8.87
C ASP A 169 -1.21 11.04 7.62
N LEU A 170 -0.79 10.07 6.80
CA LEU A 170 -0.14 10.32 5.52
C LEU A 170 -1.11 10.71 4.40
N GLY A 171 -2.42 10.57 4.62
CA GLY A 171 -3.46 10.90 3.64
C GLY A 171 -3.93 9.73 2.78
N CYS A 172 -3.80 8.50 3.29
CA CYS A 172 -4.49 7.34 2.73
C CYS A 172 -5.99 7.42 3.04
N ASP A 173 -6.82 7.29 2.02
CA ASP A 173 -8.27 7.25 2.14
C ASP A 173 -8.80 5.82 2.37
N SER A 174 -7.97 4.81 2.07
CA SER A 174 -8.34 3.39 2.22
C SER A 174 -7.10 2.53 2.42
N LEU A 175 -7.20 1.54 3.31
CA LEU A 175 -6.17 0.52 3.49
C LEU A 175 -6.71 -0.83 3.02
N ILE A 176 -6.01 -1.45 2.08
CA ILE A 176 -6.31 -2.81 1.60
C ILE A 176 -5.52 -3.77 2.47
N CYS A 177 -6.23 -4.47 3.35
CA CYS A 177 -5.65 -5.43 4.28
C CYS A 177 -5.48 -6.78 3.60
N TYR A 178 -4.24 -7.18 3.34
CA TYR A 178 -3.93 -8.51 2.82
C TYR A 178 -3.74 -9.47 3.99
N SER A 179 -4.77 -10.26 4.29
CA SER A 179 -4.83 -11.08 5.52
C SER A 179 -4.45 -12.54 5.28
N GLN A 180 -4.39 -13.03 4.04
CA GLN A 180 -4.01 -14.41 3.74
C GLN A 180 -2.63 -14.48 3.13
N PHE A 181 -1.63 -14.84 3.91
CA PHE A 181 -0.24 -14.99 3.44
C PHE A 181 0.48 -16.13 4.17
N GLY A 182 1.42 -16.76 3.46
CA GLY A 182 2.28 -17.81 4.02
C GLY A 182 1.52 -19.03 4.53
N TYR A 183 1.78 -19.39 5.75
CA TYR A 183 1.31 -20.62 6.41
C TYR A 183 0.20 -20.38 7.43
N LEU A 184 -0.39 -19.18 7.44
CA LEU A 184 -1.44 -18.85 8.39
C LEU A 184 -2.60 -19.85 8.34
N PRO A 185 -3.04 -20.43 9.47
CA PRO A 185 -4.23 -21.25 9.53
C PRO A 185 -5.48 -20.45 9.15
N HIS A 186 -6.43 -21.09 8.48
CA HIS A 186 -7.66 -20.42 8.06
C HIS A 186 -8.44 -19.84 9.25
N GLU A 187 -8.50 -20.56 10.35
CA GLU A 187 -9.16 -20.14 11.58
C GLU A 187 -8.53 -18.85 12.11
N SER A 188 -7.19 -18.79 12.21
CA SER A 188 -6.47 -17.60 12.66
C SER A 188 -6.70 -16.39 11.73
N ILE A 189 -6.77 -16.60 10.41
CA ILE A 189 -7.12 -15.53 9.46
C ILE A 189 -8.52 -14.98 9.74
N MET A 190 -9.49 -15.86 9.96
CA MET A 190 -10.88 -15.46 10.23
C MET A 190 -11.01 -14.73 11.57
N GLU A 191 -10.33 -15.20 12.61
CA GLU A 191 -10.28 -14.56 13.93
C GLU A 191 -9.64 -13.18 13.84
N SER A 192 -8.53 -13.05 13.10
CA SER A 192 -7.88 -11.76 12.84
C SER A 192 -8.81 -10.76 12.15
N ILE A 193 -9.52 -11.18 11.11
CA ILE A 193 -10.49 -10.32 10.40
C ILE A 193 -11.62 -9.89 11.35
N GLU A 194 -12.13 -10.81 12.16
CA GLU A 194 -13.20 -10.53 13.12
C GLU A 194 -12.74 -9.56 14.20
N LEU A 195 -11.52 -9.75 14.72
CA LEU A 195 -10.90 -8.90 15.73
C LEU A 195 -10.69 -7.47 15.22
N ILE A 196 -10.13 -7.34 14.01
CA ILE A 196 -9.98 -6.05 13.34
C ILE A 196 -11.34 -5.38 13.14
N GLY A 197 -12.35 -6.12 12.69
CA GLY A 197 -13.68 -5.59 12.46
C GLY A 197 -14.38 -5.11 13.73
N LYS A 198 -14.14 -5.76 14.87
CA LYS A 198 -14.78 -5.42 16.15
C LYS A 198 -14.04 -4.33 16.92
N GLU A 199 -12.71 -4.35 16.93
CA GLU A 199 -11.91 -3.55 17.86
C GLU A 199 -11.12 -2.44 17.16
N VAL A 200 -10.61 -2.67 15.93
CA VAL A 200 -9.76 -1.70 15.24
C VAL A 200 -10.56 -0.80 14.31
N LEU A 201 -11.47 -1.39 13.52
CA LEU A 201 -12.20 -0.64 12.50
C LEU A 201 -13.06 0.50 13.08
N PRO A 202 -13.82 0.33 14.19
CA PRO A 202 -14.58 1.42 14.79
C PRO A 202 -13.72 2.60 15.24
N GLU A 203 -12.51 2.34 15.73
CA GLU A 203 -11.56 3.36 16.15
C GLU A 203 -11.00 4.11 14.95
N ILE A 204 -10.62 3.40 13.87
CA ILE A 204 -10.06 4.02 12.67
C ILE A 204 -11.10 4.83 11.88
N GLU A 205 -12.36 4.39 11.86
CA GLU A 205 -13.45 5.14 11.20
C GLU A 205 -13.75 6.48 11.89
N ASN A 206 -13.53 6.57 13.20
CA ASN A 206 -13.70 7.79 13.99
C ASN A 206 -12.41 8.61 14.13
N TYR A 207 -11.29 8.09 13.64
CA TYR A 207 -10.01 8.76 13.76
C TYR A 207 -9.92 10.01 12.88
N VAL A 208 -9.45 11.10 13.48
CA VAL A 208 -9.19 12.36 12.76
C VAL A 208 -7.69 12.65 12.80
N PRO A 209 -7.02 12.65 11.64
CA PRO A 209 -5.60 13.00 11.60
C PRO A 209 -5.28 14.34 12.24
N PRO A 210 -4.13 14.47 12.92
CA PRO A 210 -3.69 15.72 13.53
C PRO A 210 -3.65 16.89 12.53
N ALA A 211 -3.88 18.12 13.01
CA ALA A 211 -3.95 19.31 12.15
C ALA A 211 -2.63 19.63 11.42
N ASP A 212 -1.51 19.15 11.93
CA ASP A 212 -0.17 19.28 11.35
C ASP A 212 0.23 18.08 10.45
N SER A 213 -0.64 17.08 10.37
CA SER A 213 -0.40 15.88 9.53
C SER A 213 -0.37 16.22 8.03
N PRO A 214 0.31 15.39 7.20
CA PRO A 214 0.22 15.48 5.75
C PRO A 214 -1.22 15.43 5.23
N ALA A 215 -2.06 14.55 5.80
CA ALA A 215 -3.47 14.44 5.44
C ALA A 215 -4.24 15.75 5.60
N ALA A 216 -4.07 16.44 6.73
CA ALA A 216 -4.73 17.72 6.99
C ALA A 216 -4.23 18.83 6.05
N LYS A 217 -2.94 18.86 5.72
CA LYS A 217 -2.36 19.81 4.75
C LYS A 217 -2.96 19.60 3.36
N PHE A 218 -3.03 18.36 2.88
CA PHE A 218 -3.60 18.05 1.56
C PHE A 218 -5.09 18.40 1.48
N LYS A 219 -5.83 18.16 2.56
CA LYS A 219 -7.23 18.56 2.65
C LYS A 219 -7.39 20.08 2.55
N ALA A 220 -6.54 20.84 3.27
CA ALA A 220 -6.56 22.31 3.22
C ALA A 220 -6.25 22.86 1.82
N ILE A 221 -5.29 22.27 1.10
CA ILE A 221 -4.94 22.62 -0.28
C ILE A 221 -6.14 22.34 -1.21
N SER A 222 -6.73 21.15 -1.12
CA SER A 222 -7.86 20.74 -1.97
C SER A 222 -9.11 21.59 -1.78
N GLU A 223 -9.29 22.16 -0.59
CA GLU A 223 -10.39 23.07 -0.24
C GLU A 223 -10.05 24.56 -0.50
N GLY A 224 -8.86 24.86 -1.05
CA GLY A 224 -8.42 26.22 -1.37
C GLY A 224 -8.14 27.10 -0.15
N ARG A 225 -7.88 26.50 1.02
CA ARG A 225 -7.60 27.22 2.27
C ARG A 225 -6.13 27.59 2.44
N VAL A 226 -5.23 26.97 1.65
CA VAL A 226 -3.80 27.24 1.64
C VAL A 226 -3.31 27.14 0.21
N GLU A 227 -2.37 28.02 -0.19
CA GLU A 227 -1.69 27.92 -1.48
C GLU A 227 -0.77 26.68 -1.54
N SER A 228 -0.71 26.03 -2.68
CA SER A 228 0.07 24.80 -2.91
C SER A 228 1.58 25.03 -2.94
#